data_404e57717b4d4a0ed9d3798c6747bfbf
#
_entry.id   404e57717b4d4a0ed9d3798c6747bfbf
#
_cell.length_a   1.000
_cell.length_b   1.000
_cell.length_c   1.000
_cell.angle_alpha   90.00
_cell.angle_beta   90.00
_cell.angle_gamma   90.00
#
_symmetry.space_group_name_H-M   'P 1'
#
loop_
_entity.id
_entity.type
_entity.pdbx_description
1 polymer ?
#
loop_
_entity_poly.entity_id
_entity_poly.type
_entity_poly.pdbx_seq_one_letter_code
_entity_poly.pdbx_strand_id
1 'polypeptide(L)'
;QFLQRFKPKCIFFGEKDYQQLFLIKKFIKNKFKTKIFSCSTIRDKNKLALSSRNILLSDQDIKKSSFIANLLLKFKKKIKKNISLKKNLNNIIFKINSIKNVKIEYLEIRNKNNLSKNYNKNNFRIFLAYYNKKIRLIDNY
;
A
#
# COMPACT_ATOMS: atom_id res chain seq x y z
N GLN A 1 -17.48 -18.01 7.25
CA GLN A 1 -18.88 -17.82 7.68
C GLN A 1 -19.66 -16.88 6.77
N PHE A 2 -19.20 -15.61 6.50
CA PHE A 2 -19.92 -14.66 5.64
C PHE A 2 -20.24 -15.23 4.24
N LEU A 3 -19.25 -15.73 3.53
CA LEU A 3 -19.41 -16.28 2.17
C LEU A 3 -20.30 -17.54 2.13
N GLN A 4 -20.30 -18.32 3.19
CA GLN A 4 -21.17 -19.50 3.31
C GLN A 4 -22.63 -19.13 3.52
N ARG A 5 -22.88 -18.04 4.27
CA ARG A 5 -24.25 -17.57 4.58
C ARG A 5 -24.86 -16.80 3.41
N PHE A 6 -24.15 -15.82 2.87
CA PHE A 6 -24.71 -14.91 1.88
C PHE A 6 -24.50 -15.34 0.43
N LYS A 7 -23.53 -16.22 0.15
CA LYS A 7 -23.21 -16.73 -1.20
C LYS A 7 -23.23 -15.65 -2.29
N PRO A 8 -22.58 -14.51 -2.10
CA PRO A 8 -22.66 -13.40 -3.05
C PRO A 8 -22.07 -13.81 -4.39
N LYS A 9 -22.68 -13.34 -5.50
CA LYS A 9 -22.13 -13.54 -6.86
C LYS A 9 -20.80 -12.81 -7.05
N CYS A 10 -20.66 -11.61 -6.48
CA CYS A 10 -19.44 -10.81 -6.54
C CYS A 10 -19.19 -10.03 -5.24
N ILE A 11 -17.90 -9.72 -5.00
CA ILE A 11 -17.44 -8.91 -3.87
C ILE A 11 -16.41 -7.92 -4.38
N PHE A 12 -16.45 -6.70 -3.85
CA PHE A 12 -15.52 -5.63 -4.18
C PHE A 12 -14.56 -5.38 -3.00
N PHE A 13 -13.25 -5.32 -3.29
CA PHE A 13 -12.21 -5.03 -2.30
C PHE A 13 -11.32 -3.89 -2.78
N GLY A 14 -11.01 -2.94 -1.87
CA GLY A 14 -10.03 -1.91 -2.13
C GLY A 14 -8.60 -2.47 -2.19
N GLU A 15 -7.82 -2.02 -3.18
CA GLU A 15 -6.40 -2.39 -3.30
C GLU A 15 -5.52 -1.76 -2.20
N LYS A 16 -6.05 -0.84 -1.40
CA LYS A 16 -5.29 -0.25 -0.29
C LYS A 16 -4.80 -1.30 0.69
N ASP A 17 -5.60 -2.30 0.99
CA ASP A 17 -5.26 -3.45 1.83
C ASP A 17 -4.86 -4.65 0.96
N TYR A 18 -3.88 -4.44 0.08
CA TYR A 18 -3.52 -5.40 -0.97
C TYR A 18 -3.15 -6.79 -0.47
N GLN A 19 -2.45 -6.89 0.66
CA GLN A 19 -2.08 -8.18 1.24
C GLN A 19 -3.33 -8.96 1.67
N GLN A 20 -4.31 -8.28 2.27
CA GLN A 20 -5.60 -8.88 2.61
C GLN A 20 -6.36 -9.32 1.36
N LEU A 21 -6.47 -8.44 0.36
CA LEU A 21 -7.08 -8.75 -0.92
C LEU A 21 -6.44 -9.99 -1.58
N PHE A 22 -5.10 -10.06 -1.57
CA PHE A 22 -4.35 -11.18 -2.12
C PHE A 22 -4.70 -12.51 -1.42
N LEU A 23 -4.71 -12.52 -0.09
CA LEU A 23 -5.05 -13.71 0.70
C LEU A 23 -6.50 -14.15 0.47
N ILE A 24 -7.43 -13.21 0.41
CA ILE A 24 -8.85 -13.50 0.16
C ILE A 24 -9.03 -14.06 -1.26
N LYS A 25 -8.39 -13.47 -2.27
CA LYS A 25 -8.42 -14.02 -3.65
C LYS A 25 -7.93 -15.46 -3.69
N LYS A 26 -6.81 -15.76 -3.02
CA LYS A 26 -6.24 -17.11 -2.94
C LYS A 26 -7.17 -18.07 -2.22
N PHE A 27 -7.79 -17.64 -1.12
CA PHE A 27 -8.71 -18.45 -0.34
C PHE A 27 -10.00 -18.79 -1.10
N ILE A 28 -10.57 -17.81 -1.82
CA ILE A 28 -11.85 -17.97 -2.51
C ILE A 28 -11.72 -18.81 -3.78
N LYS A 29 -10.62 -18.68 -4.51
CA LYS A 29 -10.42 -19.23 -5.86
C LYS A 29 -10.90 -20.67 -6.07
N ASN A 30 -10.70 -21.54 -5.06
CA ASN A 30 -11.03 -22.97 -5.19
C ASN A 30 -12.18 -23.41 -4.28
N LYS A 31 -12.80 -22.50 -3.52
CA LYS A 31 -13.79 -22.84 -2.49
C LYS A 31 -15.16 -22.23 -2.75
N PHE A 32 -15.23 -21.16 -3.53
CA PHE A 32 -16.46 -20.41 -3.75
C PHE A 32 -16.60 -19.98 -5.21
N LYS A 33 -17.83 -19.93 -5.71
CA LYS A 33 -18.15 -19.41 -7.06
C LYS A 33 -18.18 -17.87 -7.11
N THR A 34 -17.90 -17.22 -5.99
CA THR A 34 -17.91 -15.75 -5.85
C THR A 34 -16.76 -15.09 -6.63
N LYS A 35 -17.07 -14.11 -7.45
CA LYS A 35 -16.07 -13.30 -8.18
C LYS A 35 -15.58 -12.16 -7.30
N ILE A 36 -14.27 -11.90 -7.31
CA ILE A 36 -13.65 -10.78 -6.57
C ILE A 36 -13.20 -9.70 -7.55
N PHE A 37 -13.70 -8.49 -7.35
CA PHE A 37 -13.28 -7.29 -8.06
C PHE A 37 -12.38 -6.44 -7.15
N SER A 38 -11.24 -6.03 -7.67
CA SER A 38 -10.33 -5.11 -6.98
C SER A 38 -10.61 -3.68 -7.42
N CYS A 39 -10.82 -2.79 -6.44
CA CYS A 39 -11.02 -1.36 -6.66
C CYS A 39 -9.72 -0.62 -6.36
N SER A 40 -9.28 0.23 -7.27
CA SER A 40 -8.07 1.03 -7.12
C SER A 40 -8.14 1.92 -5.89
N THR A 41 -7.00 2.13 -5.23
CA THR A 41 -6.90 3.04 -4.08
C THR A 41 -7.23 4.48 -4.49
N ILE A 42 -8.28 5.03 -3.90
CA ILE A 42 -8.65 6.44 -4.08
C ILE A 42 -7.69 7.31 -3.25
N ARG A 43 -7.23 8.40 -3.85
CA ARG A 43 -6.30 9.34 -3.25
C ARG A 43 -6.86 10.76 -3.31
N ASP A 44 -6.51 11.58 -2.31
CA ASP A 44 -6.82 13.00 -2.34
C ASP A 44 -6.01 13.75 -3.41
N LYS A 45 -6.26 15.06 -3.54
CA LYS A 45 -5.49 15.95 -4.45
C LYS A 45 -3.99 15.93 -4.20
N ASN A 46 -3.56 15.68 -2.97
CA ASN A 46 -2.17 15.61 -2.54
C ASN A 46 -1.58 14.19 -2.60
N LYS A 47 -2.30 13.22 -3.21
CA LYS A 47 -1.91 11.83 -3.41
C LYS A 47 -1.93 10.95 -2.15
N LEU A 48 -2.40 11.45 -1.01
CA LEU A 48 -2.61 10.65 0.19
C LEU A 48 -3.77 9.68 -0.03
N ALA A 49 -3.58 8.39 0.28
CA ALA A 49 -4.64 7.39 0.20
C ALA A 49 -5.76 7.70 1.21
N LEU A 50 -7.02 7.70 0.76
CA LEU A 50 -8.15 7.96 1.64
C LEU A 50 -8.29 6.85 2.70
N SER A 51 -8.54 7.29 3.93
CA SER A 51 -8.71 6.42 5.11
C SER A 51 -9.50 7.15 6.18
N SER A 52 -10.31 6.41 6.95
CA SER A 52 -10.94 6.95 8.15
C SER A 52 -9.91 7.47 9.18
N ARG A 53 -8.71 6.89 9.21
CA ARG A 53 -7.62 7.36 10.08
C ARG A 53 -7.10 8.75 9.71
N ASN A 54 -7.35 9.24 8.49
CA ASN A 54 -6.92 10.59 8.09
C ASN A 54 -7.64 11.69 8.89
N ILE A 55 -8.85 11.41 9.42
CA ILE A 55 -9.60 12.33 10.28
C ILE A 55 -8.85 12.63 11.59
N LEU A 56 -8.01 11.70 12.04
CA LEU A 56 -7.20 11.85 13.25
C LEU A 56 -5.92 12.66 13.04
N LEU A 57 -5.60 13.03 11.80
CA LEU A 57 -4.40 13.77 11.44
C LEU A 57 -4.68 15.29 11.47
N SER A 58 -3.75 16.05 12.05
CA SER A 58 -3.75 17.50 11.86
C SER A 58 -3.35 17.86 10.42
N ASP A 59 -3.62 19.09 10.00
CA ASP A 59 -3.21 19.58 8.66
C ASP A 59 -1.71 19.41 8.38
N GLN A 60 -0.88 19.64 9.42
CA GLN A 60 0.57 19.41 9.31
C GLN A 60 0.90 17.93 9.11
N ASP A 61 0.21 17.04 9.80
CA ASP A 61 0.44 15.60 9.69
C ASP A 61 -0.09 15.06 8.35
N ILE A 62 -1.18 15.62 7.81
CA ILE A 62 -1.66 15.37 6.44
C ILE A 62 -0.59 15.79 5.42
N LYS A 63 0.01 16.98 5.56
CA LYS A 63 1.09 17.45 4.67
C LYS A 63 2.29 16.50 4.69
N LYS A 64 2.72 16.03 5.86
CA LYS A 64 3.82 15.04 6.00
C LYS A 64 3.46 13.73 5.31
N SER A 65 2.28 13.21 5.54
CA SER A 65 1.80 11.95 4.95
C SER A 65 1.65 12.06 3.43
N SER A 66 1.19 13.20 2.92
CA SER A 66 1.14 13.51 1.49
C SER A 66 2.53 13.60 0.85
N PHE A 67 3.51 14.17 1.55
CA PHE A 67 4.89 14.19 1.10
C PHE A 67 5.44 12.77 0.95
N ILE A 68 5.19 11.88 1.93
CA ILE A 68 5.59 10.47 1.88
C ILE A 68 4.94 9.77 0.68
N ALA A 69 3.64 9.98 0.46
CA ALA A 69 2.92 9.39 -0.68
C ALA A 69 3.54 9.83 -2.02
N ASN A 70 3.81 11.12 -2.19
CA ASN A 70 4.46 11.65 -3.39
C ASN A 70 5.89 11.10 -3.58
N LEU A 71 6.65 10.96 -2.50
CA LEU A 71 8.00 10.39 -2.53
C LEU A 71 7.97 8.95 -3.05
N LEU A 72 7.02 8.13 -2.58
CA LEU A 72 6.88 6.74 -3.01
C LEU A 72 6.32 6.60 -4.43
N LEU A 73 5.44 7.47 -4.87
CA LEU A 73 5.00 7.53 -6.27
C LEU A 73 6.16 7.84 -7.22
N LYS A 74 7.03 8.80 -6.85
CA LYS A 74 8.27 9.10 -7.60
C LYS A 74 9.22 7.91 -7.60
N PHE A 75 9.36 7.22 -6.47
CA PHE A 75 10.20 6.05 -6.35
C PHE A 75 9.70 4.89 -7.22
N LYS A 76 8.39 4.61 -7.23
CA LYS A 76 7.78 3.63 -8.13
C LYS A 76 8.15 3.88 -9.60
N LYS A 77 8.12 5.15 -10.04
CA LYS A 77 8.53 5.52 -11.41
C LYS A 77 10.01 5.21 -11.67
N LYS A 78 10.90 5.43 -10.68
CA LYS A 78 12.33 5.10 -10.79
C LYS A 78 12.58 3.61 -10.90
N ILE A 79 11.88 2.79 -10.12
CA ILE A 79 11.97 1.31 -10.21
C ILE A 79 11.62 0.84 -11.63
N LYS A 80 10.54 1.35 -12.22
CA LYS A 80 10.13 1.01 -13.58
C LYS A 80 11.20 1.36 -14.62
N LYS A 81 12.05 2.37 -14.36
CA LYS A 81 13.16 2.79 -15.23
C LYS A 81 14.49 2.08 -14.94
N ASN A 82 14.51 1.00 -14.16
CA ASN A 82 15.72 0.24 -13.79
C ASN A 82 16.82 1.05 -13.07
N ILE A 83 16.50 2.09 -12.33
CA ILE A 83 17.48 2.86 -11.58
C ILE A 83 17.80 2.11 -10.26
N SER A 84 19.10 2.03 -9.91
CA SER A 84 19.64 1.30 -8.74
C SER A 84 18.70 1.26 -7.51
N LEU A 85 18.14 0.08 -7.22
CA LEU A 85 17.05 -0.10 -6.25
C LEU A 85 17.52 0.07 -4.81
N LYS A 86 18.64 -0.57 -4.45
CA LYS A 86 19.12 -0.63 -3.05
C LYS A 86 19.51 0.76 -2.52
N LYS A 87 20.29 1.51 -3.29
CA LYS A 87 20.72 2.87 -2.92
C LYS A 87 19.51 3.83 -2.80
N ASN A 88 18.55 3.70 -3.73
CA ASN A 88 17.35 4.55 -3.71
C ASN A 88 16.40 4.19 -2.56
N LEU A 89 16.26 2.91 -2.19
CA LEU A 89 15.42 2.50 -1.07
C LEU A 89 15.94 3.06 0.26
N ASN A 90 17.25 2.92 0.52
CA ASN A 90 17.88 3.45 1.73
C ASN A 90 17.72 4.98 1.82
N ASN A 91 17.88 5.69 0.71
CA ASN A 91 17.68 7.14 0.67
C ASN A 91 16.23 7.53 0.97
N ILE A 92 15.26 6.75 0.52
CA ILE A 92 13.85 6.97 0.84
C ILE A 92 13.54 6.73 2.31
N ILE A 93 14.06 5.63 2.87
CA ILE A 93 13.92 5.31 4.30
C ILE A 93 14.51 6.46 5.13
N PHE A 94 15.70 6.93 4.79
CA PHE A 94 16.33 8.05 5.47
C PHE A 94 15.47 9.31 5.40
N LYS A 95 14.98 9.68 4.21
CA LYS A 95 14.12 10.86 4.02
C LYS A 95 12.80 10.80 4.80
N ILE A 96 12.20 9.62 4.92
CA ILE A 96 10.96 9.46 5.67
C ILE A 96 11.25 9.54 7.18
N ASN A 97 12.31 8.87 7.64
CA ASN A 97 12.67 8.87 9.07
C ASN A 97 13.19 10.23 9.57
N SER A 98 13.67 11.11 8.67
CA SER A 98 14.05 12.49 9.03
C SER A 98 12.85 13.42 9.25
N ILE A 99 11.62 12.98 8.93
CA ILE A 99 10.40 13.76 9.18
C ILE A 99 10.04 13.66 10.67
N LYS A 100 9.96 14.82 11.34
CA LYS A 100 9.64 14.88 12.76
C LYS A 100 8.32 14.14 13.10
N ASN A 101 8.38 13.25 14.07
CA ASN A 101 7.26 12.42 14.54
C ASN A 101 6.74 11.38 13.52
N VAL A 102 7.55 11.04 12.52
CA VAL A 102 7.27 9.95 11.61
C VAL A 102 8.26 8.82 11.86
N LYS A 103 7.75 7.58 11.93
CA LYS A 103 8.56 6.36 12.10
C LYS A 103 8.08 5.28 11.16
N ILE A 104 8.95 4.79 10.30
CA ILE A 104 8.65 3.63 9.44
C ILE A 104 8.56 2.39 10.32
N GLU A 105 7.50 1.61 10.14
CA GLU A 105 7.38 0.24 10.66
C GLU A 105 7.99 -0.74 9.66
N TYR A 106 7.60 -0.65 8.40
CA TYR A 106 8.24 -1.34 7.29
C TYR A 106 8.08 -0.56 5.96
N LEU A 107 9.05 -0.71 5.09
CA LEU A 107 8.98 -0.31 3.69
C LEU A 107 9.57 -1.44 2.84
N GLU A 108 8.73 -2.13 2.09
CA GLU A 108 9.10 -3.34 1.36
C GLU A 108 8.64 -3.29 -0.08
N ILE A 109 9.43 -3.92 -0.95
CA ILE A 109 9.06 -4.18 -2.34
C ILE A 109 8.84 -5.67 -2.49
N ARG A 110 7.69 -6.04 -2.99
CA ARG A 110 7.27 -7.43 -3.18
C ARG A 110 6.73 -7.66 -4.58
N ASN A 111 6.79 -8.89 -5.02
CA ASN A 111 6.10 -9.34 -6.21
C ASN A 111 4.58 -9.23 -5.99
N LYS A 112 3.88 -8.54 -6.91
CA LYS A 112 2.43 -8.35 -6.81
C LYS A 112 1.61 -9.65 -6.95
N ASN A 113 2.17 -10.69 -7.56
CA ASN A 113 1.44 -11.92 -7.88
C ASN A 113 1.53 -13.00 -6.78
N ASN A 114 2.60 -12.97 -5.96
CA ASN A 114 2.83 -14.00 -4.91
C ASN A 114 3.41 -13.45 -3.61
N LEU A 115 3.59 -12.13 -3.49
CA LEU A 115 4.16 -11.42 -2.34
C LEU A 115 5.60 -11.84 -1.97
N SER A 116 6.30 -12.57 -2.83
CA SER A 116 7.70 -12.95 -2.61
C SER A 116 8.65 -11.75 -2.70
N LYS A 117 9.89 -11.93 -2.22
CA LYS A 117 10.98 -10.96 -2.40
C LYS A 117 11.55 -10.97 -3.83
N ASN A 118 11.24 -12.00 -4.62
CA ASN A 118 11.66 -12.09 -6.01
C ASN A 118 10.66 -11.35 -6.90
N TYR A 119 11.04 -10.16 -7.35
CA TYR A 119 10.22 -9.29 -8.20
C TYR A 119 11.07 -8.67 -9.32
N ASN A 120 10.40 -8.17 -10.35
CA ASN A 120 11.00 -7.39 -11.42
C ASN A 120 10.22 -6.07 -11.66
N LYS A 121 10.71 -5.24 -12.56
CA LYS A 121 10.13 -3.92 -12.87
C LYS A 121 8.65 -3.92 -13.32
N ASN A 122 8.14 -5.06 -13.77
CA ASN A 122 6.77 -5.19 -14.30
C ASN A 122 5.80 -5.81 -13.29
N ASN A 123 6.31 -6.51 -12.26
CA ASN A 123 5.48 -7.27 -11.32
C ASN A 123 5.71 -6.93 -9.85
N PHE A 124 6.16 -5.73 -9.52
CA PHE A 124 6.37 -5.30 -8.15
C PHE A 124 5.22 -4.47 -7.59
N ARG A 125 5.16 -4.42 -6.27
CA ARG A 125 4.36 -3.47 -5.49
C ARG A 125 5.15 -3.04 -4.26
N ILE A 126 5.09 -1.76 -3.93
CA ILE A 126 5.74 -1.18 -2.75
C ILE A 126 4.72 -1.19 -1.61
N PHE A 127 5.08 -1.69 -0.45
CA PHE A 127 4.26 -1.70 0.76
C PHE A 127 4.91 -0.84 1.81
N LEU A 128 4.13 0.04 2.43
CA LEU A 128 4.56 0.90 3.51
C LEU A 128 3.61 0.80 4.68
N ALA A 129 4.15 0.64 5.89
CA ALA A 129 3.47 0.99 7.12
C ALA A 129 4.37 1.93 7.92
N TYR A 130 3.77 2.97 8.48
CA TYR A 130 4.48 3.96 9.28
C TYR A 130 3.55 4.58 10.32
N TYR A 131 4.17 5.11 11.35
CA TYR A 131 3.50 5.92 12.34
C TYR A 131 3.73 7.39 12.03
N ASN A 132 2.67 8.19 12.06
CA ASN A 132 2.74 9.64 12.16
C ASN A 132 2.20 10.01 13.55
N LYS A 133 3.09 10.37 14.48
CA LYS A 133 2.82 10.38 15.92
C LYS A 133 2.34 9.00 16.40
N LYS A 134 1.13 8.91 16.97
CA LYS A 134 0.51 7.65 17.42
C LYS A 134 -0.38 6.97 16.37
N ILE A 135 -0.57 7.60 15.19
CA ILE A 135 -1.48 7.11 14.16
C ILE A 135 -0.73 6.23 13.19
N ARG A 136 -1.08 4.95 13.16
CA ARG A 136 -0.53 3.99 12.22
C ARG A 136 -1.23 4.10 10.88
N LEU A 137 -0.47 4.39 9.83
CA LEU A 137 -0.93 4.51 8.46
C LEU A 137 -0.31 3.41 7.59
N ILE A 138 -1.07 2.92 6.64
CA ILE A 138 -0.61 1.96 5.63
C ILE A 138 -0.91 2.47 4.24
N ASP A 139 -0.05 2.13 3.30
CA ASP A 139 -0.27 2.41 1.89
C ASP A 139 0.49 1.40 1.02
N ASN A 140 0.14 1.33 -0.26
CA ASN A 140 0.87 0.54 -1.25
C ASN A 140 0.83 1.20 -2.64
N TYR A 141 1.84 0.91 -3.47
CA TYR A 141 2.06 1.59 -4.75
C TYR A 141 2.39 0.62 -5.88
#